data_098c72499bbf7018cba2658356ac7a79
#
_entry.id   098c72499bbf7018cba2658356ac7a79
#
_cell.length_a   1.000
_cell.length_b   1.000
_cell.length_c   1.000
_cell.angle_alpha   90.00
_cell.angle_beta   90.00
_cell.angle_gamma   90.00
#
_symmetry.space_group_name_H-M   'P 1'
#
loop_
_entity.id
_entity.type
_entity.pdbx_description
1 polymer ?
#
loop_
_entity_poly.entity_id
_entity_poly.type
_entity_poly.pdbx_seq_one_letter_code
_entity_poly.pdbx_strand_id
1 'polypeptide(L)'
;MKKRIVVTGVGPITPIGIGKQAFWDALLAGKNGIERITRFDATNYAAQIAGEVKDFDVDGYIDKKEAKRMDRYAQFAVVSAGMALKDAGIDLEKVDRDRIGAYVGAGIGGIETMHSTYERLFDKGPERVSPFFIPMMIANMAAGQVAINYGLHGPVSCVVTACATGANCVGDAYRAMQRGEADIMIAGGTEASISEAASAGFAAMKALCTDHNNDPAHASRPFDKNRSGFVMGEGAGLVVLETLEHAEARGAHIYAELVGYGSNSDGYHITSPAPHGEYQAKCMQLALDDAGLKPEDVDYINAHGTSTHMNDLCETEAIKTVWGNAAKNVAVSSIKSMTGHLLGAAGSVELIATALAVENDMLPPTINYDTPDEGLDLDYVPNTSRAKKVRAAISNSFGFGGHNACLVVKKYQK
;
A
#
# COMPACT_ATOMS: atom_id res chain seq x y z
N MET A 1 18.89 9.41 -22.16
CA MET A 1 18.61 9.70 -20.73
C MET A 1 17.38 8.91 -20.33
N LYS A 2 17.31 8.41 -19.08
CA LYS A 2 16.08 7.80 -18.56
C LYS A 2 14.97 8.87 -18.50
N LYS A 3 13.73 8.51 -18.84
CA LYS A 3 12.59 9.41 -18.67
C LYS A 3 12.38 9.71 -17.17
N ARG A 4 12.08 10.95 -16.82
CA ARG A 4 11.66 11.35 -15.47
C ARG A 4 10.19 11.01 -15.29
N ILE A 5 9.83 10.46 -14.13
CA ILE A 5 8.47 9.99 -13.85
C ILE A 5 7.93 10.72 -12.62
N VAL A 6 6.73 11.20 -12.72
CA VAL A 6 6.07 12.00 -11.67
C VAL A 6 4.73 11.40 -11.27
N VAL A 7 4.33 11.64 -10.02
CA VAL A 7 3.00 11.29 -9.49
C VAL A 7 2.10 12.49 -9.70
N THR A 8 1.04 12.33 -10.49
CA THR A 8 0.10 13.41 -10.82
C THR A 8 -1.32 13.19 -10.30
N GLY A 9 -1.65 11.97 -9.88
CA GLY A 9 -2.96 11.68 -9.30
C GLY A 9 -2.90 10.57 -8.27
N VAL A 10 -3.78 10.63 -7.28
CA VAL A 10 -3.86 9.68 -6.18
C VAL A 10 -5.32 9.31 -5.87
N GLY A 11 -5.56 8.03 -5.58
CA GLY A 11 -6.89 7.49 -5.30
C GLY A 11 -6.92 6.58 -4.07
N PRO A 12 -6.66 7.07 -2.85
CA PRO A 12 -6.66 6.22 -1.66
C PRO A 12 -8.08 5.84 -1.23
N ILE A 13 -8.25 4.56 -0.91
CA ILE A 13 -9.43 3.98 -0.25
C ILE A 13 -8.90 3.25 0.98
N THR A 14 -9.24 3.75 2.16
CA THR A 14 -8.65 3.27 3.43
C THR A 14 -9.66 3.30 4.57
N PRO A 15 -9.40 2.57 5.67
CA PRO A 15 -10.26 2.61 6.86
C PRO A 15 -10.42 3.99 7.50
N ILE A 16 -9.49 4.92 7.25
CA ILE A 16 -9.51 6.27 7.84
C ILE A 16 -10.10 7.33 6.90
N GLY A 17 -10.31 6.99 5.63
CA GLY A 17 -10.90 7.90 4.65
C GLY A 17 -10.83 7.38 3.23
N ILE A 18 -11.81 7.81 2.41
CA ILE A 18 -11.90 7.55 0.97
C ILE A 18 -11.62 8.87 0.25
N GLY A 19 -10.65 8.86 -0.68
CA GLY A 19 -10.20 10.04 -1.41
C GLY A 19 -9.08 10.80 -0.69
N LYS A 20 -8.34 11.57 -1.49
CA LYS A 20 -7.13 12.26 -1.06
C LYS A 20 -7.32 13.13 0.19
N GLN A 21 -8.32 14.01 0.16
CA GLN A 21 -8.48 14.99 1.25
C GLN A 21 -8.85 14.31 2.56
N ALA A 22 -9.86 13.41 2.53
CA ALA A 22 -10.29 12.70 3.73
C ALA A 22 -9.17 11.83 4.31
N PHE A 23 -8.39 11.17 3.45
CA PHE A 23 -7.24 10.37 3.86
C PHE A 23 -6.14 11.23 4.50
N TRP A 24 -5.77 12.35 3.85
CA TRP A 24 -4.70 13.22 4.35
C TRP A 24 -5.06 13.90 5.68
N ASP A 25 -6.27 14.43 5.78
CA ASP A 25 -6.75 15.06 7.03
C ASP A 25 -6.79 14.06 8.18
N ALA A 26 -7.23 12.81 7.91
CA ALA A 26 -7.25 11.75 8.89
C ALA A 26 -5.83 11.32 9.33
N LEU A 27 -4.87 11.25 8.39
CA LEU A 27 -3.47 10.97 8.71
C LEU A 27 -2.89 12.03 9.64
N LEU A 28 -3.08 13.31 9.32
CA LEU A 28 -2.55 14.41 10.13
C LEU A 28 -3.21 14.51 11.50
N ALA A 29 -4.48 14.14 11.59
CA ALA A 29 -5.22 14.07 12.85
C ALA A 29 -4.87 12.86 13.72
N GLY A 30 -4.09 11.89 13.22
CA GLY A 30 -3.82 10.63 13.92
C GLY A 30 -5.09 9.78 14.11
N LYS A 31 -6.01 9.80 13.13
CA LYS A 31 -7.30 9.11 13.24
C LYS A 31 -7.11 7.59 13.22
N ASN A 32 -7.60 6.90 14.24
CA ASN A 32 -7.66 5.43 14.24
C ASN A 32 -8.80 4.94 13.33
N GLY A 33 -8.51 3.94 12.48
CA GLY A 33 -9.49 3.25 11.63
C GLY A 33 -9.72 1.79 12.01
N ILE A 34 -9.17 1.33 13.15
CA ILE A 34 -9.29 -0.05 13.62
C ILE A 34 -10.47 -0.16 14.58
N GLU A 35 -11.37 -1.09 14.29
CA GLU A 35 -12.58 -1.33 15.06
C GLU A 35 -12.86 -2.84 15.14
N ARG A 36 -13.95 -3.21 15.82
CA ARG A 36 -14.48 -4.58 15.78
C ARG A 36 -14.85 -4.94 14.34
N ILE A 37 -14.52 -6.18 13.95
CA ILE A 37 -14.92 -6.74 12.64
C ILE A 37 -16.45 -6.78 12.55
N THR A 38 -16.98 -6.26 11.44
CA THR A 38 -18.42 -6.26 11.15
C THR A 38 -18.77 -7.06 9.88
N ARG A 39 -17.78 -7.47 9.10
CA ARG A 39 -17.98 -8.20 7.86
C ARG A 39 -18.42 -9.65 8.05
N PHE A 40 -18.10 -10.24 9.21
CA PHE A 40 -18.54 -11.57 9.62
C PHE A 40 -18.60 -11.65 11.17
N ASP A 41 -19.20 -12.68 11.72
CA ASP A 41 -19.24 -12.91 13.17
C ASP A 41 -17.86 -13.40 13.66
N ALA A 42 -17.06 -12.49 14.21
CA ALA A 42 -15.72 -12.77 14.71
C ALA A 42 -15.70 -13.23 16.18
N THR A 43 -16.83 -13.50 16.82
CA THR A 43 -16.91 -13.81 18.26
C THR A 43 -16.00 -14.97 18.68
N ASN A 44 -15.86 -15.99 17.82
CA ASN A 44 -15.05 -17.18 18.07
C ASN A 44 -13.64 -17.11 17.47
N TYR A 45 -13.23 -15.98 16.90
CA TYR A 45 -11.91 -15.79 16.32
C TYR A 45 -10.93 -15.21 17.34
N ALA A 46 -9.66 -15.59 17.23
CA ALA A 46 -8.61 -15.07 18.10
C ALA A 46 -8.42 -13.54 17.92
N ALA A 47 -8.43 -13.07 16.67
CA ALA A 47 -8.45 -11.66 16.34
C ALA A 47 -9.87 -11.23 15.93
N GLN A 48 -10.43 -10.23 16.59
CA GLN A 48 -11.81 -9.76 16.40
C GLN A 48 -11.86 -8.31 15.91
N ILE A 49 -10.72 -7.77 15.50
CA ILE A 49 -10.53 -6.38 15.11
C ILE A 49 -9.88 -6.28 13.73
N ALA A 50 -10.23 -5.25 12.98
CA ALA A 50 -9.67 -4.96 11.67
C ALA A 50 -9.85 -3.49 11.28
N GLY A 51 -9.09 -3.02 10.31
CA GLY A 51 -9.32 -1.77 9.61
C GLY A 51 -10.25 -1.99 8.41
N GLU A 52 -11.55 -1.87 8.60
CA GLU A 52 -12.54 -2.00 7.53
C GLU A 52 -12.80 -0.68 6.83
N VAL A 53 -12.93 -0.70 5.51
CA VAL A 53 -13.39 0.46 4.74
C VAL A 53 -14.89 0.62 4.92
N LYS A 54 -15.30 1.71 5.56
CA LYS A 54 -16.71 2.09 5.77
C LYS A 54 -17.22 2.95 4.61
N ASP A 55 -18.54 2.92 4.39
CA ASP A 55 -19.23 3.80 3.42
C ASP A 55 -18.67 3.73 1.99
N PHE A 56 -18.15 2.55 1.61
CA PHE A 56 -17.64 2.32 0.26
C PHE A 56 -18.80 2.16 -0.73
N ASP A 57 -18.81 2.99 -1.77
CA ASP A 57 -19.76 2.95 -2.87
C ASP A 57 -19.02 2.86 -4.21
N VAL A 58 -19.64 2.15 -5.14
CA VAL A 58 -19.18 2.01 -6.53
C VAL A 58 -19.86 3.00 -7.48
N ASP A 59 -20.89 3.72 -7.00
CA ASP A 59 -21.71 4.63 -7.81
C ASP A 59 -20.85 5.71 -8.49
N GLY A 60 -21.07 5.89 -9.77
CA GLY A 60 -20.29 6.82 -10.59
C GLY A 60 -18.96 6.29 -11.14
N TYR A 61 -18.52 5.09 -10.72
CA TYR A 61 -17.30 4.44 -11.19
C TYR A 61 -17.55 3.09 -11.87
N ILE A 62 -18.50 2.29 -11.36
CA ILE A 62 -18.76 0.95 -11.87
C ILE A 62 -20.30 0.80 -12.06
N ASP A 63 -20.71 0.28 -13.21
CA ASP A 63 -22.09 -0.13 -13.40
C ASP A 63 -22.53 -1.16 -12.35
N LYS A 64 -23.70 -1.01 -11.76
CA LYS A 64 -24.19 -1.88 -10.67
C LYS A 64 -24.28 -3.36 -11.06
N LYS A 65 -24.50 -3.68 -12.33
CA LYS A 65 -24.54 -5.06 -12.82
C LYS A 65 -23.14 -5.63 -12.95
N GLU A 66 -22.19 -4.82 -13.43
CA GLU A 66 -20.79 -5.23 -13.54
C GLU A 66 -20.12 -5.35 -12.15
N ALA A 67 -20.46 -4.48 -11.20
CA ALA A 67 -19.96 -4.57 -9.81
C ALA A 67 -20.28 -5.94 -9.17
N LYS A 68 -21.46 -6.53 -9.47
CA LYS A 68 -21.84 -7.87 -8.98
C LYS A 68 -21.01 -9.01 -9.56
N ARG A 69 -20.19 -8.74 -10.57
CA ARG A 69 -19.28 -9.69 -11.23
C ARG A 69 -17.82 -9.45 -10.84
N MET A 70 -17.59 -8.59 -9.85
CA MET A 70 -16.27 -8.27 -9.30
C MET A 70 -16.25 -8.60 -7.82
N ASP A 71 -15.18 -9.23 -7.36
CA ASP A 71 -14.88 -9.29 -5.93
C ASP A 71 -14.53 -7.89 -5.40
N ARG A 72 -14.67 -7.67 -4.10
CA ARG A 72 -14.48 -6.37 -3.46
C ARG A 72 -13.11 -5.75 -3.73
N TYR A 73 -12.03 -6.56 -3.76
CA TYR A 73 -10.70 -6.03 -4.06
C TYR A 73 -10.64 -5.42 -5.47
N ALA A 74 -11.31 -6.03 -6.46
CA ALA A 74 -11.36 -5.50 -7.81
C ALA A 74 -12.24 -4.24 -7.91
N GLN A 75 -13.35 -4.19 -7.14
CA GLN A 75 -14.15 -2.96 -7.03
C GLN A 75 -13.34 -1.82 -6.43
N PHE A 76 -12.58 -2.07 -5.37
CA PHE A 76 -11.66 -1.08 -4.79
C PHE A 76 -10.66 -0.57 -5.82
N ALA A 77 -10.05 -1.47 -6.62
CA ALA A 77 -9.09 -1.09 -7.65
C ALA A 77 -9.72 -0.16 -8.70
N VAL A 78 -10.90 -0.50 -9.23
CA VAL A 78 -11.56 0.31 -10.26
C VAL A 78 -11.94 1.69 -9.73
N VAL A 79 -12.53 1.75 -8.52
CA VAL A 79 -12.91 3.04 -7.91
C VAL A 79 -11.66 3.88 -7.61
N SER A 80 -10.61 3.28 -7.03
CA SER A 80 -9.33 3.94 -6.76
C SER A 80 -8.69 4.50 -8.04
N ALA A 81 -8.70 3.73 -9.14
CA ALA A 81 -8.22 4.19 -10.46
C ALA A 81 -8.98 5.41 -10.96
N GLY A 82 -10.32 5.37 -10.87
CA GLY A 82 -11.17 6.51 -11.28
C GLY A 82 -10.92 7.76 -10.45
N MET A 83 -10.72 7.59 -9.14
CA MET A 83 -10.35 8.71 -8.27
C MET A 83 -8.99 9.28 -8.63
N ALA A 84 -7.98 8.42 -8.89
CA ALA A 84 -6.65 8.85 -9.29
C ALA A 84 -6.63 9.57 -10.65
N LEU A 85 -7.36 9.05 -11.64
CA LEU A 85 -7.53 9.69 -12.95
C LEU A 85 -8.20 11.07 -12.85
N LYS A 86 -9.26 11.16 -12.02
CA LYS A 86 -9.96 12.42 -11.76
C LYS A 86 -9.06 13.43 -11.05
N ASP A 87 -8.31 12.99 -10.05
CA ASP A 87 -7.38 13.82 -9.30
C ASP A 87 -6.23 14.32 -10.19
N ALA A 88 -5.73 13.47 -11.10
CA ALA A 88 -4.75 13.84 -12.12
C ALA A 88 -5.31 14.79 -13.18
N GLY A 89 -6.63 14.92 -13.30
CA GLY A 89 -7.27 15.70 -14.37
C GLY A 89 -7.06 15.09 -15.76
N ILE A 90 -6.95 13.74 -15.84
CA ILE A 90 -6.83 13.04 -17.13
C ILE A 90 -8.21 12.92 -17.80
N ASP A 91 -8.32 13.49 -18.98
CA ASP A 91 -9.47 13.33 -19.86
C ASP A 91 -9.16 12.20 -20.88
N LEU A 92 -9.74 11.04 -20.66
CA LEU A 92 -9.50 9.85 -21.48
C LEU A 92 -9.94 10.00 -22.95
N GLU A 93 -10.76 11.00 -23.29
CA GLU A 93 -11.13 11.28 -24.68
C GLU A 93 -10.06 12.12 -25.42
N LYS A 94 -9.07 12.68 -24.70
CA LYS A 94 -8.04 13.55 -25.25
C LYS A 94 -6.64 12.97 -25.21
N VAL A 95 -6.47 11.79 -24.64
CA VAL A 95 -5.18 11.12 -24.51
C VAL A 95 -5.15 9.83 -25.33
N ASP A 96 -3.96 9.45 -25.76
CA ASP A 96 -3.76 8.18 -26.47
C ASP A 96 -3.85 7.01 -25.47
N ARG A 97 -4.96 6.27 -25.51
CA ARG A 97 -5.21 5.13 -24.61
C ARG A 97 -4.30 3.94 -24.85
N ASP A 98 -3.66 3.84 -26.04
CA ASP A 98 -2.64 2.82 -26.32
C ASP A 98 -1.33 3.10 -25.56
N ARG A 99 -1.17 4.33 -25.05
CA ARG A 99 -0.04 4.76 -24.24
C ARG A 99 -0.34 4.83 -22.74
N ILE A 100 -1.53 4.34 -22.30
CA ILE A 100 -1.92 4.27 -20.90
C ILE A 100 -1.96 2.81 -20.46
N GLY A 101 -1.12 2.44 -19.48
CA GLY A 101 -1.09 1.10 -18.91
C GLY A 101 -1.65 1.03 -17.50
N ALA A 102 -1.79 -0.20 -16.98
CA ALA A 102 -2.26 -0.47 -15.62
C ALA A 102 -1.46 -1.62 -14.98
N TYR A 103 -0.65 -1.31 -13.96
CA TYR A 103 0.03 -2.30 -13.12
C TYR A 103 -0.58 -2.30 -11.73
N VAL A 104 -1.53 -3.23 -11.50
CA VAL A 104 -2.31 -3.28 -10.26
C VAL A 104 -2.32 -4.71 -9.73
N GLY A 105 -1.92 -4.88 -8.48
CA GLY A 105 -1.84 -6.18 -7.84
C GLY A 105 -2.68 -6.29 -6.56
N ALA A 106 -2.91 -7.53 -6.13
CA ALA A 106 -3.46 -7.88 -4.83
C ALA A 106 -2.61 -8.98 -4.22
N GLY A 107 -2.41 -8.96 -2.92
CA GLY A 107 -1.59 -9.96 -2.24
C GLY A 107 -2.27 -11.34 -2.20
N ILE A 108 -3.58 -11.37 -2.06
CA ILE A 108 -4.41 -12.58 -1.98
C ILE A 108 -5.42 -12.65 -3.14
N GLY A 109 -6.06 -11.54 -3.47
CA GLY A 109 -7.11 -11.50 -4.48
C GLY A 109 -8.49 -11.86 -3.92
N GLY A 110 -9.35 -12.53 -4.71
CA GLY A 110 -10.76 -12.78 -4.39
C GLY A 110 -11.01 -13.90 -3.38
N ILE A 111 -10.46 -13.81 -2.19
CA ILE A 111 -10.60 -14.85 -1.15
C ILE A 111 -12.03 -14.98 -0.63
N GLU A 112 -12.82 -13.90 -0.60
CA GLU A 112 -14.23 -13.92 -0.21
C GLU A 112 -15.07 -14.66 -1.26
N THR A 113 -14.82 -14.37 -2.53
CA THR A 113 -15.43 -15.12 -3.66
C THR A 113 -15.07 -16.60 -3.63
N MET A 114 -13.83 -16.92 -3.31
CA MET A 114 -13.37 -18.32 -3.20
C MET A 114 -14.12 -19.04 -2.07
N HIS A 115 -14.17 -18.43 -0.88
CA HIS A 115 -14.84 -19.00 0.29
C HIS A 115 -16.33 -19.26 -0.01
N SER A 116 -17.08 -18.25 -0.43
CA SER A 116 -18.51 -18.37 -0.72
C SER A 116 -18.81 -19.34 -1.87
N THR A 117 -17.89 -19.51 -2.81
CA THR A 117 -18.03 -20.49 -3.89
C THR A 117 -17.83 -21.91 -3.39
N TYR A 118 -16.87 -22.18 -2.51
CA TYR A 118 -16.69 -23.51 -1.91
C TYR A 118 -17.87 -23.92 -1.03
N GLU A 119 -18.41 -23.01 -0.22
CA GLU A 119 -19.64 -23.29 0.53
C GLU A 119 -20.79 -23.70 -0.41
N ARG A 120 -21.00 -22.95 -1.48
CA ARG A 120 -22.02 -23.27 -2.49
C ARG A 120 -21.76 -24.58 -3.21
N LEU A 121 -20.51 -24.87 -3.56
CA LEU A 121 -20.11 -26.12 -4.22
C LEU A 121 -20.42 -27.32 -3.34
N PHE A 122 -20.08 -27.26 -2.06
CA PHE A 122 -20.29 -28.40 -1.14
C PHE A 122 -21.75 -28.56 -0.73
N ASP A 123 -22.52 -27.45 -0.60
CA ASP A 123 -23.93 -27.49 -0.24
C ASP A 123 -24.84 -27.84 -1.42
N LYS A 124 -24.55 -27.32 -2.64
CA LYS A 124 -25.49 -27.36 -3.78
C LYS A 124 -24.95 -28.04 -5.04
N GLY A 125 -23.70 -28.49 -5.00
CA GLY A 125 -23.05 -29.20 -6.11
C GLY A 125 -22.49 -28.28 -7.22
N PRO A 126 -21.73 -28.86 -8.18
CA PRO A 126 -20.95 -28.13 -9.18
C PRO A 126 -21.80 -27.30 -10.15
N GLU A 127 -23.03 -27.72 -10.42
CA GLU A 127 -23.99 -27.00 -11.29
C GLU A 127 -24.38 -25.60 -10.77
N ARG A 128 -24.07 -25.30 -9.50
CA ARG A 128 -24.40 -24.04 -8.83
C ARG A 128 -23.23 -23.09 -8.68
N VAL A 129 -22.06 -23.46 -9.17
CA VAL A 129 -20.89 -22.56 -9.21
C VAL A 129 -21.13 -21.46 -10.24
N SER A 130 -20.79 -20.22 -9.88
CA SER A 130 -20.93 -19.07 -10.78
C SER A 130 -19.98 -19.17 -11.98
N PRO A 131 -20.40 -18.83 -13.21
CA PRO A 131 -19.47 -18.73 -14.34
C PRO A 131 -18.45 -17.59 -14.16
N PHE A 132 -18.68 -16.66 -13.25
CA PHE A 132 -17.77 -15.56 -12.91
C PHE A 132 -16.79 -15.93 -11.78
N PHE A 133 -16.86 -17.15 -11.21
CA PHE A 133 -16.00 -17.54 -10.09
C PHE A 133 -14.52 -17.29 -10.39
N ILE A 134 -14.00 -17.86 -11.46
CA ILE A 134 -12.58 -17.72 -11.80
C ILE A 134 -12.20 -16.25 -12.06
N PRO A 135 -12.90 -15.48 -12.92
CA PRO A 135 -12.59 -14.06 -13.11
C PRO A 135 -12.67 -13.21 -11.84
N MET A 136 -13.56 -13.55 -10.90
CA MET A 136 -13.68 -12.80 -9.64
C MET A 136 -12.54 -13.13 -8.66
N MET A 137 -12.01 -14.37 -8.70
CA MET A 137 -11.06 -14.86 -7.72
C MET A 137 -9.60 -14.48 -8.06
N ILE A 138 -9.19 -14.55 -9.33
CA ILE A 138 -7.77 -14.42 -9.72
C ILE A 138 -7.24 -12.98 -9.55
N ALA A 139 -6.05 -12.84 -8.95
CA ALA A 139 -5.50 -11.55 -8.51
C ALA A 139 -5.25 -10.54 -9.64
N ASN A 140 -4.97 -11.00 -10.87
CA ASN A 140 -4.74 -10.13 -12.03
C ASN A 140 -5.98 -9.37 -12.49
N MET A 141 -7.17 -9.74 -12.00
CA MET A 141 -8.40 -9.05 -12.41
C MET A 141 -8.54 -7.65 -11.82
N ALA A 142 -7.79 -7.29 -10.80
CA ALA A 142 -7.67 -5.88 -10.41
C ALA A 142 -7.17 -5.03 -11.57
N ALA A 143 -6.03 -5.40 -12.18
CA ALA A 143 -5.48 -4.71 -13.36
C ALA A 143 -6.39 -4.84 -14.59
N GLY A 144 -6.92 -6.05 -14.83
CA GLY A 144 -7.82 -6.33 -15.96
C GLY A 144 -9.09 -5.49 -15.92
N GLN A 145 -9.75 -5.41 -14.76
CA GLN A 145 -10.98 -4.62 -14.60
C GLN A 145 -10.72 -3.11 -14.70
N VAL A 146 -9.59 -2.61 -14.19
CA VAL A 146 -9.18 -1.22 -14.39
C VAL A 146 -9.01 -0.93 -15.88
N ALA A 147 -8.29 -1.78 -16.62
CA ALA A 147 -8.09 -1.58 -18.06
C ALA A 147 -9.41 -1.64 -18.84
N ILE A 148 -10.28 -2.61 -18.56
CA ILE A 148 -11.59 -2.76 -19.20
C ILE A 148 -12.49 -1.55 -18.92
N ASN A 149 -12.59 -1.14 -17.64
CA ASN A 149 -13.53 -0.08 -17.23
C ASN A 149 -13.15 1.30 -17.83
N TYR A 150 -11.85 1.55 -17.99
CA TYR A 150 -11.35 2.84 -18.51
C TYR A 150 -10.88 2.78 -19.98
N GLY A 151 -10.97 1.60 -20.62
CA GLY A 151 -10.57 1.43 -22.02
C GLY A 151 -9.08 1.69 -22.25
N LEU A 152 -8.21 1.12 -21.42
CA LEU A 152 -6.76 1.29 -21.47
C LEU A 152 -6.15 0.15 -22.29
N HIS A 153 -5.28 0.47 -23.24
CA HIS A 153 -4.71 -0.49 -24.18
C HIS A 153 -3.19 -0.60 -24.11
N GLY A 154 -2.53 0.19 -23.25
CA GLY A 154 -1.10 0.05 -22.94
C GLY A 154 -0.79 -1.23 -22.15
N PRO A 155 0.42 -1.38 -21.60
CA PRO A 155 0.81 -2.59 -20.89
C PRO A 155 -0.02 -2.77 -19.60
N VAL A 156 -0.60 -3.98 -19.42
CA VAL A 156 -1.38 -4.35 -18.25
C VAL A 156 -0.73 -5.55 -17.57
N SER A 157 -0.45 -5.43 -16.28
CA SER A 157 0.18 -6.50 -15.50
C SER A 157 -0.27 -6.49 -14.04
N CYS A 158 -0.07 -7.63 -13.38
CA CYS A 158 -0.30 -7.81 -11.97
C CYS A 158 0.94 -8.49 -11.35
N VAL A 159 1.56 -7.82 -10.40
CA VAL A 159 2.59 -8.40 -9.56
C VAL A 159 1.95 -8.87 -8.26
N VAL A 160 2.36 -10.02 -7.75
CA VAL A 160 1.89 -10.58 -6.47
C VAL A 160 3.11 -10.90 -5.62
N THR A 161 3.37 -10.05 -4.64
CA THR A 161 4.53 -10.14 -3.72
C THR A 161 4.10 -9.90 -2.26
N ALA A 162 2.96 -10.49 -1.89
CA ALA A 162 2.35 -10.33 -0.57
C ALA A 162 2.25 -8.84 -0.16
N CYS A 163 2.78 -8.45 1.01
CA CYS A 163 2.70 -7.08 1.51
C CYS A 163 3.49 -6.05 0.68
N ALA A 164 4.40 -6.48 -0.21
CA ALA A 164 5.17 -5.61 -1.09
C ALA A 164 4.48 -5.38 -2.46
N THR A 165 3.35 -6.03 -2.73
CA THR A 165 2.64 -6.02 -4.03
C THR A 165 2.44 -4.61 -4.58
N GLY A 166 1.84 -3.71 -3.81
CA GLY A 166 1.54 -2.36 -4.27
C GLY A 166 2.79 -1.54 -4.61
N ALA A 167 3.85 -1.69 -3.80
CA ALA A 167 5.13 -1.04 -4.06
C ALA A 167 5.83 -1.62 -5.30
N ASN A 168 5.81 -2.95 -5.49
CA ASN A 168 6.36 -3.58 -6.68
C ASN A 168 5.59 -3.18 -7.95
N CYS A 169 4.24 -3.14 -7.92
CA CYS A 169 3.45 -2.67 -9.06
C CYS A 169 3.82 -1.25 -9.49
N VAL A 170 3.99 -0.33 -8.52
CA VAL A 170 4.45 1.03 -8.80
C VAL A 170 5.88 1.05 -9.34
N GLY A 171 6.79 0.30 -8.72
CA GLY A 171 8.19 0.22 -9.14
C GLY A 171 8.36 -0.37 -10.54
N ASP A 172 7.62 -1.42 -10.87
CA ASP A 172 7.65 -2.04 -12.20
C ASP A 172 7.01 -1.15 -13.26
N ALA A 173 5.92 -0.43 -12.92
CA ALA A 173 5.35 0.61 -13.78
C ALA A 173 6.36 1.73 -14.07
N TYR A 174 7.07 2.22 -13.04
CA TYR A 174 8.15 3.17 -13.19
C TYR A 174 9.23 2.67 -14.16
N ARG A 175 9.65 1.40 -14.05
CA ARG A 175 10.62 0.79 -14.98
C ARG A 175 10.09 0.69 -16.41
N ALA A 176 8.82 0.30 -16.57
CA ALA A 176 8.18 0.22 -17.89
C ALA A 176 8.14 1.60 -18.57
N MET A 177 7.78 2.64 -17.81
CA MET A 177 7.78 4.03 -18.33
C MET A 177 9.18 4.53 -18.67
N GLN A 178 10.20 4.19 -17.87
CA GLN A 178 11.60 4.52 -18.18
C GLN A 178 12.07 3.90 -19.50
N ARG A 179 11.54 2.72 -19.87
CA ARG A 179 11.79 2.05 -21.16
C ARG A 179 10.96 2.62 -22.31
N GLY A 180 10.02 3.54 -22.03
CA GLY A 180 9.16 4.18 -23.04
C GLY A 180 7.94 3.35 -23.45
N GLU A 181 7.55 2.34 -22.66
CA GLU A 181 6.42 1.45 -22.94
C GLU A 181 5.06 2.17 -22.79
N ALA A 182 4.99 3.18 -21.91
CA ALA A 182 3.80 4.00 -21.68
C ALA A 182 4.20 5.44 -21.35
N ASP A 183 3.26 6.36 -21.50
CA ASP A 183 3.42 7.77 -21.09
C ASP A 183 2.62 8.06 -19.82
N ILE A 184 1.59 7.24 -19.56
CA ILE A 184 0.77 7.26 -18.35
C ILE A 184 0.64 5.82 -17.83
N MET A 185 0.78 5.63 -16.50
CA MET A 185 0.50 4.34 -15.85
C MET A 185 -0.39 4.54 -14.64
N ILE A 186 -1.43 3.71 -14.52
CA ILE A 186 -2.17 3.54 -13.28
C ILE A 186 -1.49 2.40 -12.53
N ALA A 187 -0.95 2.69 -11.35
CA ALA A 187 -0.14 1.71 -10.64
C ALA A 187 -0.46 1.67 -9.15
N GLY A 188 -0.36 0.48 -8.55
CA GLY A 188 -0.53 0.30 -7.12
C GLY A 188 -1.11 -1.04 -6.73
N GLY A 189 -1.74 -1.09 -5.55
CA GLY A 189 -2.29 -2.31 -4.99
C GLY A 189 -3.68 -2.12 -4.39
N THR A 190 -4.35 -3.24 -4.24
CA THR A 190 -5.68 -3.38 -3.66
C THR A 190 -5.77 -4.65 -2.82
N GLU A 191 -6.58 -4.66 -1.78
CA GLU A 191 -6.83 -5.84 -0.96
C GLU A 191 -8.17 -5.76 -0.25
N ALA A 192 -8.91 -6.88 -0.19
CA ALA A 192 -10.16 -7.02 0.54
C ALA A 192 -10.21 -8.40 1.22
N SER A 193 -9.29 -8.62 2.17
CA SER A 193 -9.06 -9.95 2.75
C SER A 193 -9.61 -10.11 4.16
N ILE A 194 -10.46 -9.17 4.65
CA ILE A 194 -11.13 -9.29 5.95
C ILE A 194 -12.27 -10.32 5.79
N SER A 195 -11.91 -11.58 5.94
CA SER A 195 -12.79 -12.73 5.79
C SER A 195 -12.47 -13.78 6.85
N GLU A 196 -13.39 -14.72 7.06
CA GLU A 196 -13.24 -15.82 8.00
C GLU A 196 -11.97 -16.63 7.74
N ALA A 197 -11.76 -17.05 6.48
CA ALA A 197 -10.63 -17.88 6.09
C ALA A 197 -9.29 -17.15 6.28
N ALA A 198 -9.17 -15.88 5.86
CA ALA A 198 -7.93 -15.12 6.02
C ALA A 198 -7.65 -14.82 7.50
N SER A 199 -8.68 -14.42 8.27
CA SER A 199 -8.53 -14.16 9.71
C SER A 199 -8.07 -15.40 10.47
N ALA A 200 -8.64 -16.57 10.18
CA ALA A 200 -8.21 -17.82 10.78
C ALA A 200 -6.76 -18.18 10.37
N GLY A 201 -6.42 -18.02 9.08
CA GLY A 201 -5.10 -18.32 8.55
C GLY A 201 -3.99 -17.46 9.16
N PHE A 202 -4.16 -16.15 9.20
CA PHE A 202 -3.18 -15.24 9.83
C PHE A 202 -3.09 -15.44 11.35
N ALA A 203 -4.22 -15.74 12.03
CA ALA A 203 -4.20 -16.07 13.46
C ALA A 203 -3.43 -17.38 13.74
N ALA A 204 -3.60 -18.41 12.91
CA ALA A 204 -2.88 -19.67 13.02
C ALA A 204 -1.35 -19.49 12.91
N MET A 205 -0.89 -18.50 12.14
CA MET A 205 0.53 -18.14 12.04
C MET A 205 1.02 -17.29 13.21
N LYS A 206 0.14 -16.92 14.16
CA LYS A 206 0.43 -16.00 15.29
C LYS A 206 0.97 -14.63 14.82
N ALA A 207 0.49 -14.18 13.69
CA ALA A 207 0.92 -12.91 13.09
C ALA A 207 0.04 -11.72 13.51
N LEU A 208 -1.22 -12.00 13.93
CA LEU A 208 -2.20 -10.98 14.31
C LEU A 208 -2.09 -10.55 15.76
N CYS A 209 -2.43 -9.29 16.01
CA CYS A 209 -2.73 -8.77 17.34
C CYS A 209 -4.05 -9.40 17.83
N THR A 210 -3.99 -10.13 18.96
CA THR A 210 -5.14 -10.86 19.54
C THR A 210 -5.47 -10.45 20.98
N ASP A 211 -4.65 -9.64 21.60
CA ASP A 211 -4.73 -9.22 23.00
C ASP A 211 -5.42 -7.86 23.20
N HIS A 212 -5.71 -7.15 22.11
CA HIS A 212 -6.40 -5.86 22.12
C HIS A 212 -7.84 -5.89 21.54
N ASN A 213 -8.49 -7.06 21.53
CA ASN A 213 -9.86 -7.18 21.00
C ASN A 213 -10.86 -6.25 21.71
N ASN A 214 -10.64 -5.90 22.98
CA ASN A 214 -11.50 -5.00 23.74
C ASN A 214 -11.05 -3.53 23.68
N ASP A 215 -9.92 -3.26 23.07
CA ASP A 215 -9.35 -1.93 22.90
C ASP A 215 -8.75 -1.75 21.48
N PRO A 216 -9.60 -1.80 20.44
CA PRO A 216 -9.16 -1.75 19.05
C PRO A 216 -8.29 -0.54 18.72
N ALA A 217 -8.58 0.60 19.34
CA ALA A 217 -7.89 1.86 19.07
C ALA A 217 -6.39 1.82 19.38
N HIS A 218 -5.96 0.97 20.31
CA HIS A 218 -4.55 0.83 20.73
C HIS A 218 -3.90 -0.47 20.25
N ALA A 219 -4.52 -1.21 19.34
CA ALA A 219 -4.06 -2.52 18.90
C ALA A 219 -2.85 -2.45 17.95
N SER A 220 -2.89 -1.58 16.94
CA SER A 220 -1.76 -1.37 16.05
C SER A 220 -0.84 -0.28 16.63
N ARG A 221 0.36 -0.70 17.03
CA ARG A 221 1.32 0.14 17.74
C ARG A 221 2.76 -0.11 17.30
N PRO A 222 3.08 0.22 16.01
CA PRO A 222 4.41 0.00 15.47
C PRO A 222 5.50 0.62 16.35
N PHE A 223 6.59 -0.13 16.52
CA PHE A 223 7.79 0.25 17.30
C PHE A 223 7.58 0.38 18.82
N ASP A 224 6.35 0.32 19.32
CA ASP A 224 6.07 0.33 20.76
C ASP A 224 6.48 -1.01 21.42
N LYS A 225 6.94 -0.95 22.66
CA LYS A 225 7.36 -2.12 23.44
C LYS A 225 6.25 -3.17 23.59
N ASN A 226 5.00 -2.73 23.70
CA ASN A 226 3.84 -3.59 23.93
C ASN A 226 3.13 -4.02 22.62
N ARG A 227 3.80 -3.90 21.46
CA ARG A 227 3.26 -4.42 20.20
C ARG A 227 3.17 -5.94 20.23
N SER A 228 2.14 -6.52 19.64
CA SER A 228 1.86 -7.96 19.76
C SER A 228 1.51 -8.65 18.45
N GLY A 229 1.49 -7.92 17.33
CA GLY A 229 1.14 -8.42 16.02
C GLY A 229 0.51 -7.34 15.17
N PHE A 230 0.33 -7.61 13.88
CA PHE A 230 -0.35 -6.66 13.01
C PHE A 230 -1.89 -6.77 13.12
N VAL A 231 -2.58 -5.70 12.79
CA VAL A 231 -4.04 -5.70 12.60
C VAL A 231 -4.32 -5.69 11.10
N MET A 232 -5.15 -6.61 10.60
CA MET A 232 -5.56 -6.61 9.20
C MET A 232 -6.32 -5.33 8.84
N GLY A 233 -6.08 -4.83 7.62
CA GLY A 233 -6.86 -3.78 7.00
C GLY A 233 -7.21 -4.14 5.56
N GLU A 234 -8.17 -3.42 4.98
CA GLU A 234 -8.54 -3.52 3.58
C GLU A 234 -8.49 -2.15 2.89
N GLY A 235 -8.41 -2.12 1.57
CA GLY A 235 -8.44 -0.88 0.81
C GLY A 235 -7.71 -0.96 -0.53
N ALA A 236 -7.45 0.20 -1.11
CA ALA A 236 -6.65 0.35 -2.32
C ALA A 236 -5.90 1.67 -2.31
N GLY A 237 -4.78 1.71 -3.01
CA GLY A 237 -4.06 2.94 -3.31
C GLY A 237 -3.53 2.89 -4.73
N LEU A 238 -4.23 3.52 -5.66
CA LEU A 238 -3.70 3.66 -7.01
C LEU A 238 -3.21 5.08 -7.26
N VAL A 239 -2.11 5.17 -7.96
CA VAL A 239 -1.50 6.43 -8.40
C VAL A 239 -1.51 6.52 -9.91
N VAL A 240 -1.62 7.73 -10.44
CA VAL A 240 -1.29 8.05 -11.83
C VAL A 240 0.17 8.47 -11.86
N LEU A 241 0.97 7.70 -12.59
CA LEU A 241 2.34 8.05 -12.96
C LEU A 241 2.32 8.62 -14.38
N GLU A 242 3.05 9.70 -14.60
CA GLU A 242 3.26 10.28 -15.91
C GLU A 242 4.73 10.49 -16.20
N THR A 243 5.12 10.45 -17.49
CA THR A 243 6.40 11.03 -17.87
C THR A 243 6.35 12.54 -17.58
N LEU A 244 7.45 13.10 -17.12
CA LEU A 244 7.50 14.53 -16.80
C LEU A 244 7.11 15.39 -18.00
N GLU A 245 7.59 15.02 -19.20
CA GLU A 245 7.28 15.72 -20.44
C GLU A 245 5.77 15.76 -20.73
N HIS A 246 5.07 14.62 -20.49
CA HIS A 246 3.62 14.57 -20.67
C HIS A 246 2.89 15.42 -19.63
N ALA A 247 3.29 15.33 -18.36
CA ALA A 247 2.69 16.08 -17.27
C ALA A 247 2.85 17.59 -17.45
N GLU A 248 4.06 18.07 -17.81
CA GLU A 248 4.34 19.49 -18.07
C GLU A 248 3.58 20.02 -19.28
N ALA A 249 3.51 19.23 -20.37
CA ALA A 249 2.82 19.66 -21.61
C ALA A 249 1.33 19.94 -21.39
N ARG A 250 0.69 19.26 -20.44
CA ARG A 250 -0.72 19.47 -20.09
C ARG A 250 -0.93 20.33 -18.84
N GLY A 251 0.16 20.83 -18.22
CA GLY A 251 0.08 21.65 -17.00
C GLY A 251 -0.42 20.89 -15.78
N ALA A 252 -0.08 19.61 -15.65
CA ALA A 252 -0.51 18.76 -14.55
C ALA A 252 -0.01 19.27 -13.19
N HIS A 253 -0.80 19.05 -12.15
CA HIS A 253 -0.31 19.09 -10.79
C HIS A 253 0.65 17.91 -10.55
N ILE A 254 1.78 18.15 -9.89
CA ILE A 254 2.80 17.12 -9.60
C ILE A 254 3.00 17.08 -8.08
N TYR A 255 2.65 15.95 -7.46
CA TYR A 255 2.81 15.69 -6.03
C TYR A 255 4.28 15.50 -5.66
N ALA A 256 4.95 14.64 -6.42
CA ALA A 256 6.35 14.29 -6.22
C ALA A 256 6.93 13.68 -7.49
N GLU A 257 8.23 13.66 -7.62
CA GLU A 257 8.95 12.88 -8.63
C GLU A 257 9.34 11.52 -8.04
N LEU A 258 8.95 10.42 -8.69
CA LEU A 258 9.39 9.08 -8.36
C LEU A 258 10.79 8.87 -8.98
N VAL A 259 11.81 8.76 -8.13
CA VAL A 259 13.21 8.81 -8.58
C VAL A 259 13.99 7.54 -8.36
N GLY A 260 13.50 6.63 -7.50
CA GLY A 260 14.20 5.40 -7.20
C GLY A 260 13.29 4.24 -6.85
N TYR A 261 13.69 3.05 -7.26
CA TYR A 261 13.05 1.79 -6.93
C TYR A 261 14.10 0.72 -6.65
N GLY A 262 14.05 0.14 -5.46
CA GLY A 262 14.81 -1.03 -5.05
C GLY A 262 13.88 -2.23 -4.86
N SER A 263 14.31 -3.40 -5.30
CA SER A 263 13.63 -4.67 -5.06
C SER A 263 14.65 -5.79 -4.93
N ASN A 264 14.46 -6.65 -3.92
CA ASN A 264 15.25 -7.86 -3.71
C ASN A 264 14.46 -8.89 -2.90
N SER A 265 15.11 -9.95 -2.46
CA SER A 265 14.53 -10.98 -1.61
C SER A 265 15.45 -11.32 -0.45
N ASP A 266 14.85 -11.61 0.71
CA ASP A 266 15.56 -12.16 1.86
C ASP A 266 16.14 -13.56 1.58
N GLY A 267 15.41 -14.39 0.80
CA GLY A 267 15.82 -15.78 0.52
C GLY A 267 16.01 -16.61 1.80
N TYR A 268 15.26 -16.32 2.85
CA TYR A 268 15.50 -16.84 4.20
C TYR A 268 14.36 -17.73 4.74
N HIS A 269 13.17 -17.17 4.90
CA HIS A 269 12.02 -17.87 5.52
C HIS A 269 10.70 -17.42 4.90
N ILE A 270 9.66 -18.27 4.97
CA ILE A 270 8.36 -17.98 4.34
C ILE A 270 7.61 -16.79 4.96
N THR A 271 7.81 -16.49 6.24
CA THR A 271 7.09 -15.41 6.96
C THR A 271 7.97 -14.49 7.79
N SER A 272 9.15 -14.94 8.22
CA SER A 272 10.05 -14.13 9.06
C SER A 272 11.07 -13.39 8.22
N PRO A 273 11.40 -12.12 8.55
CA PRO A 273 12.48 -11.39 7.90
C PRO A 273 13.84 -12.05 8.19
N ALA A 274 14.81 -11.81 7.33
CA ALA A 274 16.18 -12.19 7.57
C ALA A 274 16.72 -11.46 8.82
N PRO A 275 17.59 -12.12 9.63
CA PRO A 275 18.13 -11.51 10.83
C PRO A 275 18.79 -10.15 10.55
N HIS A 276 18.64 -9.23 11.49
CA HIS A 276 19.21 -7.87 11.43
C HIS A 276 18.75 -7.03 10.21
N GLY A 277 17.72 -7.46 9.47
CA GLY A 277 17.23 -6.73 8.32
C GLY A 277 18.24 -6.56 7.19
N GLU A 278 19.18 -7.49 7.01
CA GLU A 278 20.29 -7.38 6.04
C GLU A 278 19.80 -7.06 4.63
N TYR A 279 18.80 -7.79 4.14
CA TYR A 279 18.29 -7.61 2.78
C TYR A 279 17.30 -6.46 2.67
N GLN A 280 16.63 -6.09 3.76
CA GLN A 280 15.87 -4.85 3.86
C GLN A 280 16.79 -3.63 3.70
N ALA A 281 17.94 -3.63 4.38
CA ALA A 281 18.97 -2.60 4.22
C ALA A 281 19.50 -2.53 2.78
N LYS A 282 19.81 -3.68 2.17
CA LYS A 282 20.22 -3.75 0.76
C LYS A 282 19.14 -3.21 -0.19
N CYS A 283 17.86 -3.48 0.09
CA CYS A 283 16.73 -2.97 -0.71
C CYS A 283 16.65 -1.44 -0.64
N MET A 284 16.74 -0.87 0.55
CA MET A 284 16.79 0.59 0.73
C MET A 284 17.99 1.20 0.00
N GLN A 285 19.19 0.59 0.09
CA GLN A 285 20.37 1.06 -0.62
C GLN A 285 20.19 1.02 -2.14
N LEU A 286 19.62 -0.07 -2.69
CA LEU A 286 19.30 -0.18 -4.13
C LEU A 286 18.38 0.94 -4.60
N ALA A 287 17.38 1.30 -3.79
CA ALA A 287 16.45 2.38 -4.12
C ALA A 287 17.13 3.75 -4.10
N LEU A 288 18.02 3.99 -3.13
CA LEU A 288 18.82 5.21 -3.03
C LEU A 288 19.84 5.33 -4.20
N ASP A 289 20.50 4.23 -4.54
CA ASP A 289 21.44 4.18 -5.66
C ASP A 289 20.75 4.48 -6.99
N ASP A 290 19.55 3.92 -7.22
CA ASP A 290 18.74 4.21 -8.40
C ASP A 290 18.29 5.68 -8.45
N ALA A 291 17.99 6.26 -7.29
CA ALA A 291 17.64 7.67 -7.16
C ALA A 291 18.84 8.62 -7.31
N GLY A 292 20.06 8.10 -7.21
CA GLY A 292 21.28 8.92 -7.13
C GLY A 292 21.35 9.79 -5.88
N LEU A 293 20.75 9.32 -4.78
CA LEU A 293 20.67 10.01 -3.50
C LEU A 293 21.54 9.29 -2.44
N LYS A 294 22.04 10.06 -1.49
CA LYS A 294 22.66 9.53 -0.27
C LYS A 294 21.61 9.45 0.85
N PRO A 295 21.85 8.62 1.89
CA PRO A 295 20.97 8.56 3.05
C PRO A 295 20.66 9.93 3.67
N GLU A 296 21.64 10.84 3.71
CA GLU A 296 21.49 12.20 4.28
C GLU A 296 20.58 13.13 3.45
N ASP A 297 20.30 12.77 2.21
CA ASP A 297 19.40 13.53 1.35
C ASP A 297 17.92 13.22 1.63
N VAL A 298 17.66 12.13 2.37
CA VAL A 298 16.31 11.65 2.72
C VAL A 298 15.92 12.18 4.09
N ASP A 299 14.83 12.89 4.16
CA ASP A 299 14.33 13.53 5.39
C ASP A 299 13.27 12.69 6.12
N TYR A 300 12.61 11.74 5.41
CA TYR A 300 11.51 10.95 5.92
C TYR A 300 11.51 9.51 5.37
N ILE A 301 11.20 8.57 6.24
CA ILE A 301 10.95 7.16 5.93
C ILE A 301 9.53 6.82 6.32
N ASN A 302 8.70 6.45 5.34
CA ASN A 302 7.44 5.77 5.61
C ASN A 302 7.78 4.28 5.75
N ALA A 303 7.79 3.81 6.98
CA ALA A 303 8.24 2.49 7.32
C ALA A 303 7.20 1.42 6.99
N HIS A 304 7.67 0.20 6.73
CA HIS A 304 6.78 -0.95 6.72
C HIS A 304 6.08 -1.13 8.06
N GLY A 305 6.79 -1.07 9.18
CA GLY A 305 6.29 -0.86 10.54
C GLY A 305 4.96 -1.56 10.84
N THR A 306 4.95 -2.90 10.94
CA THR A 306 3.72 -3.71 11.02
C THR A 306 3.16 -3.88 12.42
N SER A 307 3.85 -3.38 13.47
CA SER A 307 3.50 -3.68 14.86
C SER A 307 3.78 -5.14 15.27
N THR A 308 4.63 -5.83 14.50
CA THR A 308 5.16 -7.14 14.90
C THR A 308 6.56 -6.99 15.49
N HIS A 309 6.90 -7.86 16.48
CA HIS A 309 8.20 -7.77 17.14
C HIS A 309 9.37 -7.84 16.17
N MET A 310 9.37 -8.83 15.29
CA MET A 310 10.51 -9.09 14.40
C MET A 310 10.65 -8.07 13.29
N ASN A 311 9.54 -7.69 12.61
CA ASN A 311 9.64 -6.71 11.52
C ASN A 311 10.17 -5.37 12.02
N ASP A 312 9.59 -4.83 13.10
CA ASP A 312 9.91 -3.49 13.57
C ASP A 312 11.35 -3.40 14.09
N LEU A 313 11.86 -4.50 14.68
CA LEU A 313 13.25 -4.59 15.08
C LEU A 313 14.18 -4.66 13.86
N CYS A 314 13.93 -5.60 12.93
CA CYS A 314 14.78 -5.78 11.74
C CYS A 314 14.80 -4.53 10.86
N GLU A 315 13.65 -3.85 10.68
CA GLU A 315 13.57 -2.61 9.90
C GLU A 315 14.34 -1.47 10.57
N THR A 316 14.26 -1.35 11.91
CA THR A 316 15.05 -0.37 12.66
C THR A 316 16.54 -0.63 12.50
N GLU A 317 17.00 -1.88 12.60
CA GLU A 317 18.41 -2.27 12.39
C GLU A 317 18.86 -2.01 10.94
N ALA A 318 17.99 -2.29 9.97
CA ALA A 318 18.24 -2.00 8.55
C ALA A 318 18.39 -0.50 8.29
N ILE A 319 17.52 0.33 8.85
CA ILE A 319 17.64 1.80 8.76
C ILE A 319 18.97 2.26 9.38
N LYS A 320 19.32 1.78 10.57
CA LYS A 320 20.60 2.12 11.21
C LYS A 320 21.80 1.69 10.35
N THR A 321 21.72 0.54 9.69
CA THR A 321 22.77 0.04 8.80
C THR A 321 22.99 0.98 7.60
N VAL A 322 21.91 1.44 6.97
CA VAL A 322 21.98 2.31 5.78
C VAL A 322 22.36 3.75 6.14
N TRP A 323 21.72 4.32 7.17
CA TRP A 323 21.92 5.73 7.56
C TRP A 323 23.10 5.94 8.49
N GLY A 324 23.61 4.90 9.17
CA GLY A 324 24.71 5.04 10.13
C GLY A 324 24.42 6.12 11.17
N ASN A 325 25.35 7.07 11.31
CA ASN A 325 25.19 8.20 12.24
C ASN A 325 24.05 9.16 11.86
N ALA A 326 23.61 9.18 10.59
CA ALA A 326 22.51 10.02 10.11
C ALA A 326 21.13 9.44 10.49
N ALA A 327 21.05 8.21 10.97
CA ALA A 327 19.78 7.57 11.37
C ALA A 327 19.02 8.35 12.46
N LYS A 328 19.73 9.14 13.29
CA LYS A 328 19.12 10.00 14.30
C LYS A 328 18.46 11.27 13.75
N ASN A 329 18.70 11.60 12.47
CA ASN A 329 18.22 12.84 11.83
C ASN A 329 17.07 12.58 10.87
N VAL A 330 16.88 11.33 10.42
CA VAL A 330 15.76 10.95 9.58
C VAL A 330 14.54 10.66 10.44
N ALA A 331 13.38 11.20 10.05
CA ALA A 331 12.12 10.88 10.70
C ALA A 331 11.53 9.60 10.11
N VAL A 332 10.98 8.75 10.95
CA VAL A 332 10.37 7.46 10.57
C VAL A 332 8.94 7.45 11.06
N SER A 333 7.96 7.04 10.26
CA SER A 333 6.64 6.75 10.80
C SER A 333 5.96 5.59 10.10
N SER A 334 5.02 4.93 10.78
CA SER A 334 4.17 3.91 10.20
C SER A 334 2.70 4.31 10.30
N ILE A 335 2.08 4.55 9.16
CA ILE A 335 0.64 4.83 9.08
C ILE A 335 -0.23 3.60 9.36
N LYS A 336 0.36 2.40 9.42
CA LYS A 336 -0.35 1.18 9.85
C LYS A 336 -0.85 1.25 11.28
N SER A 337 -0.28 2.14 12.10
CA SER A 337 -0.85 2.48 13.41
C SER A 337 -2.29 2.98 13.33
N MET A 338 -2.67 3.61 12.22
CA MET A 338 -3.99 4.20 11.96
C MET A 338 -4.87 3.33 11.06
N THR A 339 -4.31 2.77 10.01
CA THR A 339 -5.06 2.03 8.97
C THR A 339 -5.14 0.53 9.22
N GLY A 340 -4.30 -0.02 10.10
CA GLY A 340 -3.97 -1.44 10.05
C GLY A 340 -3.09 -1.77 8.83
N HIS A 341 -2.81 -3.02 8.62
CA HIS A 341 -1.99 -3.50 7.52
C HIS A 341 -2.87 -3.89 6.32
N LEU A 342 -2.83 -3.10 5.25
CA LEU A 342 -3.66 -3.30 4.05
C LEU A 342 -3.08 -4.36 3.09
N LEU A 343 -2.14 -5.19 3.54
CA LEU A 343 -1.54 -6.28 2.78
C LEU A 343 -1.05 -5.82 1.39
N GLY A 344 -1.63 -6.36 0.30
CA GLY A 344 -1.23 -6.00 -1.06
C GLY A 344 -1.45 -4.53 -1.44
N ALA A 345 -2.35 -3.82 -0.77
CA ALA A 345 -2.57 -2.40 -0.96
C ALA A 345 -1.60 -1.51 -0.17
N ALA A 346 -0.95 -2.04 0.88
CA ALA A 346 -0.20 -1.24 1.85
C ALA A 346 0.85 -0.33 1.20
N GLY A 347 1.74 -0.91 0.37
CA GLY A 347 2.88 -0.17 -0.17
C GLY A 347 2.49 1.01 -1.07
N SER A 348 1.40 0.92 -1.80
CA SER A 348 0.94 2.01 -2.65
C SER A 348 0.14 3.08 -1.89
N VAL A 349 -0.63 2.68 -0.86
CA VAL A 349 -1.27 3.65 0.07
C VAL A 349 -0.20 4.42 0.83
N GLU A 350 0.85 3.75 1.26
CA GLU A 350 2.01 4.37 1.92
C GLU A 350 2.80 5.29 1.00
N LEU A 351 2.93 4.94 -0.29
CA LEU A 351 3.50 5.85 -1.28
C LEU A 351 2.65 7.12 -1.43
N ILE A 352 1.31 7.00 -1.46
CA ILE A 352 0.42 8.17 -1.49
C ILE A 352 0.66 9.06 -0.27
N ALA A 353 0.69 8.48 0.93
CA ALA A 353 1.00 9.22 2.16
C ALA A 353 2.38 9.89 2.10
N THR A 354 3.38 9.20 1.54
CA THR A 354 4.74 9.71 1.37
C THR A 354 4.81 10.87 0.38
N ALA A 355 4.13 10.76 -0.75
CA ALA A 355 4.07 11.84 -1.75
C ALA A 355 3.39 13.10 -1.18
N LEU A 356 2.29 12.91 -0.43
CA LEU A 356 1.60 14.02 0.26
C LEU A 356 2.49 14.64 1.37
N ALA A 357 3.29 13.83 2.08
CA ALA A 357 4.23 14.34 3.07
C ALA A 357 5.34 15.20 2.42
N VAL A 358 5.86 14.75 1.27
CA VAL A 358 6.85 15.51 0.48
C VAL A 358 6.25 16.82 -0.03
N GLU A 359 5.03 16.79 -0.54
CA GLU A 359 4.36 17.98 -1.07
C GLU A 359 4.13 19.04 0.03
N ASN A 360 3.57 18.61 1.16
CA ASN A 360 3.05 19.50 2.19
C ASN A 360 4.05 19.84 3.31
N ASP A 361 5.26 19.24 3.30
CA ASP A 361 6.25 19.38 4.37
C ASP A 361 5.67 19.04 5.77
N MET A 362 4.82 17.98 5.80
CA MET A 362 4.15 17.48 7.01
C MET A 362 4.32 15.97 7.13
N LEU A 363 4.65 15.50 8.32
CA LEU A 363 4.83 14.08 8.60
C LEU A 363 3.62 13.51 9.34
N PRO A 364 2.97 12.44 8.83
CA PRO A 364 1.97 11.72 9.59
C PRO A 364 2.64 10.99 10.77
N PRO A 365 1.93 10.85 11.92
CA PRO A 365 2.48 10.21 13.10
C PRO A 365 2.45 8.68 13.03
N THR A 366 3.25 8.05 13.89
CA THR A 366 2.99 6.71 14.41
C THR A 366 2.17 6.90 15.68
N ILE A 367 0.86 6.61 15.66
CA ILE A 367 0.04 6.66 16.88
C ILE A 367 0.28 5.43 17.74
N ASN A 368 -0.11 5.48 19.02
CA ASN A 368 0.05 4.42 20.01
C ASN A 368 1.52 4.10 20.35
N TYR A 369 2.44 5.01 20.10
CA TYR A 369 3.82 4.89 20.56
C TYR A 369 3.95 5.52 21.95
N ASP A 370 3.75 4.71 22.99
CA ASP A 370 3.67 5.15 24.38
C ASP A 370 4.88 4.69 25.20
N THR A 371 5.39 3.50 24.90
CA THR A 371 6.48 2.87 25.64
C THR A 371 7.64 2.54 24.70
N PRO A 372 8.77 3.24 24.81
CA PRO A 372 9.99 2.91 24.06
C PRO A 372 10.46 1.48 24.33
N ASP A 373 10.95 0.81 23.27
CA ASP A 373 11.52 -0.53 23.34
C ASP A 373 13.03 -0.51 23.14
N GLU A 374 13.73 -1.44 23.77
CA GLU A 374 15.19 -1.53 23.64
C GLU A 374 15.61 -1.83 22.19
N GLY A 375 16.57 -1.06 21.67
CA GLY A 375 17.02 -1.17 20.29
C GLY A 375 16.17 -0.43 19.27
N LEU A 376 14.96 0.02 19.62
CA LEU A 376 14.07 0.82 18.80
C LEU A 376 14.16 2.30 19.23
N ASP A 377 15.25 2.98 18.84
CA ASP A 377 15.63 4.30 19.34
C ASP A 377 15.71 5.38 18.24
N LEU A 378 14.98 5.21 17.13
CA LEU A 378 14.83 6.21 16.08
C LEU A 378 13.72 7.22 16.40
N ASP A 379 13.64 8.27 15.60
CA ASP A 379 12.54 9.24 15.68
C ASP A 379 11.30 8.73 14.91
N TYR A 380 10.39 8.06 15.63
CA TYR A 380 9.19 7.43 15.02
C TYR A 380 8.01 8.39 14.84
N VAL A 381 8.20 9.70 14.92
CA VAL A 381 7.15 10.73 14.87
C VAL A 381 5.98 10.37 15.80
N PRO A 382 6.21 10.31 17.12
CA PRO A 382 5.25 9.72 18.06
C PRO A 382 3.96 10.53 18.17
N ASN A 383 2.83 9.86 18.01
CA ASN A 383 1.46 10.24 18.35
C ASN A 383 0.88 11.50 17.68
N THR A 384 1.68 12.45 17.25
CA THR A 384 1.21 13.70 16.64
C THR A 384 1.96 14.02 15.36
N SER A 385 1.22 14.46 14.33
CA SER A 385 1.82 14.96 13.09
C SER A 385 2.72 16.17 13.36
N ARG A 386 3.73 16.35 12.52
CA ARG A 386 4.72 17.39 12.73
C ARG A 386 5.21 17.99 11.41
N ALA A 387 5.36 19.31 11.37
CA ALA A 387 5.98 20.00 10.25
C ALA A 387 7.48 19.66 10.16
N LYS A 388 7.93 19.27 8.97
CA LYS A 388 9.34 19.05 8.64
C LYS A 388 9.52 19.24 7.15
N LYS A 389 10.51 20.03 6.73
CA LYS A 389 10.85 20.16 5.31
C LYS A 389 11.30 18.78 4.79
N VAL A 390 10.63 18.29 3.72
CA VAL A 390 10.89 16.98 3.12
C VAL A 390 11.38 17.18 1.69
N ARG A 391 12.68 17.04 1.48
CA ARG A 391 13.31 17.12 0.15
C ARG A 391 13.12 15.82 -0.62
N ALA A 392 13.33 14.71 0.07
CA ALA A 392 13.13 13.35 -0.43
C ALA A 392 12.65 12.44 0.70
N ALA A 393 11.93 11.40 0.33
CA ALA A 393 11.44 10.38 1.25
C ALA A 393 11.51 8.99 0.60
N ILE A 394 11.60 7.96 1.44
CA ILE A 394 11.56 6.56 1.04
C ILE A 394 10.36 5.87 1.69
N SER A 395 9.67 5.02 0.93
CA SER A 395 8.59 4.16 1.43
C SER A 395 9.03 2.70 1.33
N ASN A 396 8.97 1.98 2.46
CA ASN A 396 9.43 0.61 2.60
C ASN A 396 8.27 -0.37 2.62
N SER A 397 8.41 -1.50 1.93
CA SER A 397 7.44 -2.61 1.95
C SER A 397 8.18 -3.93 2.00
N PHE A 398 7.91 -4.73 3.05
CA PHE A 398 8.55 -6.02 3.30
C PHE A 398 7.49 -7.10 3.45
N GLY A 399 7.45 -8.05 2.51
CA GLY A 399 6.38 -9.03 2.40
C GLY A 399 6.80 -10.45 2.77
N PHE A 400 5.82 -11.26 3.16
CA PHE A 400 6.00 -12.70 3.30
C PHE A 400 6.59 -13.29 2.02
N GLY A 401 7.42 -14.33 2.16
CA GLY A 401 8.25 -14.85 1.07
C GLY A 401 9.59 -14.11 0.95
N GLY A 402 9.85 -13.13 1.83
CA GLY A 402 11.06 -12.31 1.81
C GLY A 402 11.07 -11.26 0.69
N HIS A 403 9.92 -10.87 0.18
CA HIS A 403 9.82 -9.83 -0.85
C HIS A 403 10.04 -8.45 -0.26
N ASN A 404 11.06 -7.74 -0.73
CA ASN A 404 11.39 -6.39 -0.31
C ASN A 404 11.23 -5.42 -1.48
N ALA A 405 10.58 -4.29 -1.25
CA ALA A 405 10.42 -3.20 -2.20
C ALA A 405 10.54 -1.84 -1.49
N CYS A 406 11.33 -0.94 -2.05
CA CYS A 406 11.50 0.42 -1.56
C CYS A 406 11.32 1.40 -2.71
N LEU A 407 10.52 2.44 -2.50
CA LEU A 407 10.25 3.50 -3.46
C LEU A 407 10.77 4.83 -2.92
N VAL A 408 11.51 5.57 -3.74
CA VAL A 408 12.06 6.89 -3.37
C VAL A 408 11.37 7.97 -4.18
N VAL A 409 10.79 8.93 -3.47
CA VAL A 409 10.19 10.13 -4.07
C VAL A 409 10.92 11.38 -3.59
N LYS A 410 10.99 12.37 -4.43
CA LYS A 410 11.52 13.70 -4.07
C LYS A 410 10.56 14.82 -4.44
N LYS A 411 10.72 15.95 -3.76
CA LYS A 411 9.97 17.16 -4.07
C LYS A 411 10.26 17.61 -5.50
N TYR A 412 9.19 17.75 -6.28
CA TYR A 412 9.32 18.29 -7.64
C TYR A 412 9.73 19.77 -7.57
N GLN A 413 10.69 20.11 -8.39
CA GLN A 413 11.14 21.49 -8.59
C GLN A 413 11.13 21.76 -10.10
N LYS A 414 10.41 22.81 -10.48
CA LYS A 414 10.38 23.30 -11.87
C LYS A 414 11.74 23.74 -12.33
#